data_8c871b38ca9bfe2bbd7a3c6b42fb0fd2
#
_entry.id   8c871b38ca9bfe2bbd7a3c6b42fb0fd2
#
_cell.length_a   1.000
_cell.length_b   1.000
_cell.length_c   1.000
_cell.angle_alpha   90.00
_cell.angle_beta   90.00
_cell.angle_gamma   90.00
#
_symmetry.space_group_name_H-M   'P 1'
#
loop_
_entity.id
_entity.type
_entity.pdbx_description
1 polymer ?
#
loop_
_entity_poly.entity_id
_entity_poly.type
_entity_poly.pdbx_seq_one_letter_code
_entity_poly.pdbx_strand_id
1 'polypeptide(L)'
;MLSRRLLRVKVVKALFGHLKSDSTNMIASEKTLLASIDKTYDLYFQLMELIVEVRRHAESRLETARRKKLPTYEDLNPNTKFVENKAIALLASSQTVNDYLSSHKLNWARYPELIKLLYTRLLASDYYRRYMQNPTRTFSEDKQLVEEFYRNELEDCEELEAALEEQSILWSDDLGFALTMVVRTPVSYTHLRAHETEADLV
;
A
#
# COMPACT_ATOMS: atom_id res chain seq x y z
N MET A 1 6.31 -12.54 7.56
CA MET A 1 7.61 -12.88 8.21
C MET A 1 8.74 -12.28 7.40
N LEU A 2 9.62 -11.48 8.03
CA LEU A 2 10.76 -10.84 7.33
C LEU A 2 11.71 -11.92 6.78
N SER A 3 12.29 -11.67 5.60
CA SER A 3 13.21 -12.61 5.00
C SER A 3 14.54 -12.65 5.76
N ARG A 4 15.18 -13.84 5.84
CA ARG A 4 16.51 -13.99 6.45
C ARG A 4 17.55 -13.11 5.77
N ARG A 5 17.41 -12.86 4.45
CA ARG A 5 18.30 -11.98 3.69
C ARG A 5 18.20 -10.54 4.18
N LEU A 6 16.98 -10.01 4.32
CA LEU A 6 16.74 -8.65 4.80
C LEU A 6 17.31 -8.46 6.23
N LEU A 7 17.03 -9.41 7.13
CA LEU A 7 17.56 -9.36 8.50
C LEU A 7 19.10 -9.32 8.52
N ARG A 8 19.77 -10.12 7.69
CA ARG A 8 21.24 -10.07 7.57
C ARG A 8 21.73 -8.72 7.08
N VAL A 9 21.09 -8.12 6.08
CA VAL A 9 21.44 -6.78 5.57
C VAL A 9 21.32 -5.74 6.69
N LYS A 10 20.21 -5.76 7.45
CA LYS A 10 20.02 -4.85 8.58
C LYS A 10 21.09 -5.02 9.68
N VAL A 11 21.42 -6.26 10.02
CA VAL A 11 22.51 -6.54 10.98
C VAL A 11 23.85 -5.99 10.48
N VAL A 12 24.20 -6.21 9.20
CA VAL A 12 25.46 -5.70 8.63
C VAL A 12 25.47 -4.16 8.66
N LYS A 13 24.36 -3.50 8.31
CA LYS A 13 24.24 -2.03 8.38
C LYS A 13 24.40 -1.51 9.80
N ALA A 14 23.74 -2.14 10.78
CA ALA A 14 23.84 -1.76 12.18
C ALA A 14 25.28 -1.91 12.71
N LEU A 15 25.95 -3.03 12.38
CA LEU A 15 27.36 -3.26 12.73
C LEU A 15 28.29 -2.24 12.06
N PHE A 16 28.08 -1.96 10.76
CA PHE A 16 28.86 -0.96 10.05
C PHE A 16 28.69 0.44 10.67
N GLY A 17 27.45 0.83 10.98
CA GLY A 17 27.15 2.08 11.67
C GLY A 17 27.79 2.16 13.05
N HIS A 18 27.78 1.06 13.81
CA HIS A 18 28.45 0.98 15.11
C HIS A 18 29.97 1.15 14.97
N LEU A 19 30.61 0.46 14.01
CA LEU A 19 32.06 0.54 13.78
C LEU A 19 32.51 1.90 13.24
N LYS A 20 31.65 2.60 12.53
CA LYS A 20 31.94 3.95 11.97
C LYS A 20 31.63 5.07 12.95
N SER A 21 30.71 4.86 13.88
CA SER A 21 30.50 5.79 14.99
C SER A 21 31.56 5.52 16.06
N ASP A 22 32.18 6.55 16.60
CA ASP A 22 33.10 6.41 17.74
C ASP A 22 32.39 5.98 19.03
N SER A 23 31.17 5.47 18.91
CA SER A 23 30.31 5.02 20.00
C SER A 23 30.69 3.61 20.43
N THR A 24 31.01 3.44 21.71
CA THR A 24 31.23 2.13 22.34
C THR A 24 29.94 1.50 22.86
N ASN A 25 28.77 2.17 22.67
CA ASN A 25 27.50 1.73 23.22
C ASN A 25 26.79 0.69 22.31
N MET A 26 27.11 -0.58 22.55
CA MET A 26 26.49 -1.71 21.85
C MET A 26 24.96 -1.78 22.02
N ILE A 27 24.44 -1.41 23.20
CA ILE A 27 23.00 -1.41 23.49
C ILE A 27 22.25 -0.40 22.61
N ALA A 28 22.86 0.76 22.33
CA ALA A 28 22.27 1.74 21.41
C ALA A 28 22.17 1.20 19.98
N SER A 29 23.23 0.50 19.52
CA SER A 29 23.26 -0.13 18.19
C SER A 29 22.22 -1.24 18.05
N GLU A 30 22.04 -2.06 19.09
CA GLU A 30 20.99 -3.09 19.14
C GLU A 30 19.59 -2.46 19.05
N LYS A 31 19.31 -1.41 19.82
CA LYS A 31 18.05 -0.68 19.75
C LYS A 31 17.79 -0.12 18.36
N THR A 32 18.81 0.44 17.71
CA THR A 32 18.69 0.95 16.33
C THR A 32 18.38 -0.17 15.35
N LEU A 33 19.00 -1.33 15.50
CA LEU A 33 18.71 -2.51 14.69
C LEU A 33 17.24 -2.94 14.85
N LEU A 34 16.77 -3.11 16.07
CA LEU A 34 15.38 -3.49 16.35
C LEU A 34 14.39 -2.47 15.79
N ALA A 35 14.65 -1.18 16.01
CA ALA A 35 13.83 -0.10 15.45
C ALA A 35 13.80 -0.14 13.90
N SER A 36 14.93 -0.49 13.25
CA SER A 36 14.96 -0.64 11.80
C SER A 36 14.11 -1.80 11.27
N ILE A 37 13.95 -2.86 12.08
CA ILE A 37 13.09 -4.01 11.77
C ILE A 37 11.62 -3.59 11.89
N ASP A 38 11.24 -2.90 12.95
CA ASP A 38 9.89 -2.40 13.15
C ASP A 38 9.49 -1.41 12.04
N LYS A 39 10.41 -0.56 11.61
CA LYS A 39 10.20 0.37 10.49
C LYS A 39 9.91 -0.32 9.15
N THR A 40 10.35 -1.55 8.93
CA THR A 40 9.96 -2.32 7.73
C THR A 40 8.46 -2.70 7.77
N TYR A 41 7.93 -2.99 8.96
CA TYR A 41 6.49 -3.22 9.12
C TYR A 41 5.69 -1.93 8.97
N ASP A 42 6.18 -0.80 9.48
CA ASP A 42 5.56 0.50 9.24
C ASP A 42 5.42 0.76 7.73
N LEU A 43 6.49 0.54 6.96
CA LEU A 43 6.48 0.70 5.50
C LEU A 43 5.48 -0.23 4.82
N TYR A 44 5.42 -1.49 5.23
CA TYR A 44 4.47 -2.46 4.69
C TYR A 44 3.01 -2.01 4.87
N PHE A 45 2.63 -1.55 6.06
CA PHE A 45 1.27 -1.06 6.33
C PHE A 45 1.00 0.28 5.63
N GLN A 46 1.99 1.17 5.59
CA GLN A 46 1.91 2.44 4.87
C GLN A 46 1.65 2.22 3.38
N LEU A 47 2.33 1.24 2.76
CA LEU A 47 2.10 0.90 1.35
C LEU A 47 0.71 0.27 1.13
N MET A 48 0.21 -0.58 2.06
CA MET A 48 -1.14 -1.12 1.93
C MET A 48 -2.21 -0.03 1.92
N GLU A 49 -2.05 1.02 2.72
CA GLU A 49 -2.98 2.16 2.75
C GLU A 49 -2.96 2.97 1.44
N LEU A 50 -1.87 2.92 0.67
CA LEU A 50 -1.70 3.74 -0.53
C LEU A 50 -2.81 3.53 -1.56
N ILE A 51 -3.15 2.27 -1.90
CA ILE A 51 -4.23 1.98 -2.86
C ILE A 51 -5.61 2.37 -2.30
N VAL A 52 -5.79 2.31 -0.98
CA VAL A 52 -7.02 2.75 -0.31
C VAL A 52 -7.17 4.26 -0.47
N GLU A 53 -6.10 5.04 -0.30
CA GLU A 53 -6.11 6.49 -0.52
C GLU A 53 -6.35 6.86 -1.99
N VAL A 54 -5.76 6.12 -2.94
CA VAL A 54 -6.03 6.30 -4.37
C VAL A 54 -7.52 6.05 -4.68
N ARG A 55 -8.13 5.04 -4.07
CA ARG A 55 -9.57 4.79 -4.19
C ARG A 55 -10.39 5.91 -3.57
N ARG A 56 -10.06 6.40 -2.36
CA ARG A 56 -10.73 7.54 -1.72
C ARG A 56 -10.65 8.80 -2.58
N HIS A 57 -9.50 9.04 -3.22
CA HIS A 57 -9.34 10.14 -4.17
C HIS A 57 -10.27 9.98 -5.37
N ALA A 58 -10.38 8.78 -5.96
CA ALA A 58 -11.30 8.50 -7.06
C ALA A 58 -12.75 8.75 -6.65
N GLU A 59 -13.18 8.28 -5.48
CA GLU A 59 -14.52 8.48 -4.93
C GLU A 59 -14.85 9.96 -4.76
N SER A 60 -13.95 10.73 -4.16
CA SER A 60 -14.09 12.19 -4.01
C SER A 60 -14.22 12.90 -5.36
N ARG A 61 -13.49 12.45 -6.39
CA ARG A 61 -13.61 13.00 -7.74
C ARG A 61 -14.98 12.70 -8.37
N LEU A 62 -15.51 11.51 -8.20
CA LEU A 62 -16.85 11.15 -8.68
C LEU A 62 -17.93 11.98 -7.99
N GLU A 63 -17.82 12.17 -6.67
CA GLU A 63 -18.75 13.03 -5.93
C GLU A 63 -18.68 14.50 -6.39
N THR A 64 -17.47 15.01 -6.61
CA THR A 64 -17.26 16.36 -7.12
C THR A 64 -17.86 16.52 -8.52
N ALA A 65 -17.70 15.52 -9.39
CA ALA A 65 -18.27 15.53 -10.73
C ALA A 65 -19.80 15.58 -10.70
N ARG A 66 -20.45 14.81 -9.82
CA ARG A 66 -21.91 14.83 -9.62
C ARG A 66 -22.44 16.17 -9.13
N ARG A 67 -21.65 16.93 -8.38
CA ARG A 67 -22.04 18.24 -7.79
C ARG A 67 -21.76 19.44 -8.68
N LYS A 68 -21.29 19.24 -9.93
CA LYS A 68 -21.13 20.32 -10.90
C LYS A 68 -22.45 21.05 -11.15
N LYS A 69 -22.41 22.34 -11.46
CA LYS A 69 -23.61 23.12 -11.82
C LYS A 69 -24.32 22.59 -13.09
N LEU A 70 -23.54 22.03 -14.01
CA LEU A 70 -24.00 21.39 -15.25
C LEU A 70 -23.28 20.04 -15.39
N PRO A 71 -23.75 19.00 -14.70
CA PRO A 71 -23.18 17.67 -14.81
C PRO A 71 -23.51 17.06 -16.18
N THR A 72 -22.56 16.37 -16.78
CA THR A 72 -22.80 15.57 -17.99
C THR A 72 -23.52 14.27 -17.64
N TYR A 73 -23.99 13.53 -18.66
CA TYR A 73 -24.57 12.20 -18.45
C TYR A 73 -23.57 11.25 -17.76
N GLU A 74 -22.30 11.32 -18.13
CA GLU A 74 -21.20 10.53 -17.55
C GLU A 74 -20.91 10.94 -16.08
N ASP A 75 -21.00 12.23 -15.75
CA ASP A 75 -20.87 12.72 -14.38
C ASP A 75 -21.98 12.17 -13.46
N LEU A 76 -23.20 11.99 -14.01
CA LEU A 76 -24.34 11.45 -13.26
C LEU A 76 -24.35 9.92 -13.21
N ASN A 77 -23.81 9.24 -14.23
CA ASN A 77 -23.76 7.79 -14.36
C ASN A 77 -22.32 7.29 -14.54
N PRO A 78 -21.42 7.56 -13.59
CA PRO A 78 -20.03 7.14 -13.73
C PRO A 78 -19.88 5.61 -13.58
N ASN A 79 -18.87 5.05 -14.21
CA ASN A 79 -18.46 3.68 -13.92
C ASN A 79 -17.80 3.61 -12.54
N THR A 80 -18.48 3.00 -11.58
CA THR A 80 -18.04 2.89 -10.17
C THR A 80 -17.21 1.66 -9.87
N LYS A 81 -16.87 0.84 -10.88
CA LYS A 81 -16.22 -0.48 -10.70
C LYS A 81 -14.96 -0.41 -9.84
N PHE A 82 -14.10 0.60 -10.05
CA PHE A 82 -12.88 0.79 -9.26
C PHE A 82 -13.18 1.16 -7.80
N VAL A 83 -14.10 2.08 -7.58
CA VAL A 83 -14.48 2.51 -6.22
C VAL A 83 -15.17 1.38 -5.44
N GLU A 84 -15.88 0.49 -6.15
CA GLU A 84 -16.54 -0.69 -5.60
C GLU A 84 -15.65 -1.93 -5.55
N ASN A 85 -14.35 -1.81 -5.85
CA ASN A 85 -13.40 -2.92 -5.82
C ASN A 85 -13.38 -3.58 -4.44
N LYS A 86 -13.73 -4.87 -4.40
CA LYS A 86 -13.88 -5.64 -3.15
C LYS A 86 -12.56 -5.93 -2.46
N ALA A 87 -11.46 -6.08 -3.22
CA ALA A 87 -10.15 -6.31 -2.63
C ALA A 87 -9.65 -5.07 -1.89
N ILE A 88 -9.84 -3.86 -2.46
CA ILE A 88 -9.51 -2.60 -1.78
C ILE A 88 -10.45 -2.36 -0.60
N ALA A 89 -11.75 -2.65 -0.75
CA ALA A 89 -12.71 -2.53 0.34
C ALA A 89 -12.35 -3.43 1.54
N LEU A 90 -11.86 -4.64 1.27
CA LEU A 90 -11.39 -5.57 2.30
C LEU A 90 -10.17 -5.01 3.05
N LEU A 91 -9.19 -4.43 2.34
CA LEU A 91 -8.05 -3.76 2.98
C LEU A 91 -8.50 -2.59 3.85
N ALA A 92 -9.38 -1.73 3.31
CA ALA A 92 -9.90 -0.55 4.02
C ALA A 92 -10.71 -0.90 5.28
N SER A 93 -11.38 -2.06 5.29
CA SER A 93 -12.18 -2.53 6.44
C SER A 93 -11.40 -3.40 7.42
N SER A 94 -10.15 -3.72 7.13
CA SER A 94 -9.33 -4.57 8.00
C SER A 94 -9.00 -3.87 9.32
N GLN A 95 -9.55 -4.39 10.43
CA GLN A 95 -9.30 -3.85 11.77
C GLN A 95 -7.80 -3.85 12.11
N THR A 96 -7.09 -4.94 11.80
CA THR A 96 -5.65 -5.06 12.04
C THR A 96 -4.84 -3.97 11.33
N VAL A 97 -5.19 -3.65 10.07
CA VAL A 97 -4.52 -2.60 9.30
C VAL A 97 -4.81 -1.23 9.93
N ASN A 98 -6.08 -0.95 10.20
CA ASN A 98 -6.52 0.34 10.75
C ASN A 98 -5.93 0.61 12.14
N ASP A 99 -5.90 -0.40 13.02
CA ASP A 99 -5.32 -0.29 14.35
C ASP A 99 -3.81 -0.04 14.29
N TYR A 100 -3.11 -0.74 13.38
CA TYR A 100 -1.68 -0.52 13.18
C TYR A 100 -1.38 0.89 12.67
N LEU A 101 -2.05 1.32 11.60
CA LEU A 101 -1.88 2.67 11.02
C LEU A 101 -2.15 3.77 12.07
N SER A 102 -3.21 3.62 12.85
CA SER A 102 -3.59 4.58 13.87
C SER A 102 -2.58 4.64 15.03
N SER A 103 -2.14 3.48 15.52
CA SER A 103 -1.18 3.39 16.64
C SER A 103 0.20 3.93 16.27
N HIS A 104 0.63 3.76 15.02
CA HIS A 104 1.93 4.24 14.50
C HIS A 104 1.83 5.60 13.81
N LYS A 105 0.62 6.20 13.76
CA LYS A 105 0.34 7.51 13.10
C LYS A 105 0.77 7.55 11.65
N LEU A 106 0.60 6.45 10.93
CA LEU A 106 0.93 6.31 9.52
C LEU A 106 -0.24 6.79 8.66
N ASN A 107 -0.01 7.66 7.69
CA ASN A 107 -1.01 8.14 6.73
C ASN A 107 -0.35 8.87 5.56
N TRP A 108 -1.12 9.10 4.50
CA TRP A 108 -0.70 9.82 3.30
C TRP A 108 -1.22 11.26 3.22
N ALA A 109 -1.80 11.79 4.29
CA ALA A 109 -2.43 13.12 4.31
C ALA A 109 -1.47 14.27 3.93
N ARG A 110 -0.17 14.10 4.14
CA ARG A 110 0.86 15.09 3.79
C ARG A 110 1.27 15.05 2.31
N TYR A 111 0.84 14.02 1.56
CA TYR A 111 1.27 13.76 0.18
C TYR A 111 0.09 13.67 -0.82
N PRO A 112 -0.82 14.65 -0.85
CA PRO A 112 -1.99 14.60 -1.74
C PRO A 112 -1.61 14.61 -3.23
N GLU A 113 -0.49 15.24 -3.58
CA GLU A 113 -0.02 15.28 -4.97
C GLU A 113 0.50 13.91 -5.44
N LEU A 114 1.12 13.12 -4.56
CA LEU A 114 1.49 11.74 -4.85
C LEU A 114 0.24 10.88 -5.13
N ILE A 115 -0.78 11.00 -4.30
CA ILE A 115 -2.04 10.25 -4.50
C ILE A 115 -2.68 10.60 -5.84
N LYS A 116 -2.72 11.89 -6.17
CA LYS A 116 -3.24 12.40 -7.44
C LYS A 116 -2.41 11.90 -8.63
N LEU A 117 -1.09 11.90 -8.51
CA LEU A 117 -0.17 11.38 -9.53
C LEU A 117 -0.43 9.89 -9.79
N LEU A 118 -0.45 9.06 -8.74
CA LEU A 118 -0.70 7.63 -8.84
C LEU A 118 -2.09 7.33 -9.43
N TYR A 119 -3.10 8.11 -9.04
CA TYR A 119 -4.42 8.00 -9.66
C TYR A 119 -4.37 8.34 -11.15
N THR A 120 -3.63 9.37 -11.56
CA THR A 120 -3.49 9.75 -12.97
C THR A 120 -2.76 8.68 -13.78
N ARG A 121 -1.68 8.11 -13.24
CA ARG A 121 -0.97 6.97 -13.85
C ARG A 121 -1.89 5.75 -13.99
N LEU A 122 -2.64 5.42 -12.94
CA LEU A 122 -3.63 4.34 -12.96
C LEU A 122 -4.65 4.52 -14.10
N LEU A 123 -5.24 5.70 -14.25
CA LEU A 123 -6.21 6.01 -15.31
C LEU A 123 -5.61 5.86 -16.73
N ALA A 124 -4.33 6.15 -16.89
CA ALA A 124 -3.62 6.06 -18.17
C ALA A 124 -3.23 4.61 -18.52
N SER A 125 -3.22 3.70 -17.56
CA SER A 125 -2.73 2.33 -17.72
C SER A 125 -3.68 1.45 -18.53
N ASP A 126 -3.11 0.52 -19.33
CA ASP A 126 -3.88 -0.43 -20.14
C ASP A 126 -4.62 -1.46 -19.28
N TYR A 127 -4.02 -1.89 -18.16
CA TYR A 127 -4.65 -2.85 -17.26
C TYR A 127 -5.88 -2.27 -16.57
N TYR A 128 -5.85 -0.99 -16.19
CA TYR A 128 -7.02 -0.30 -15.63
C TYR A 128 -8.14 -0.17 -16.67
N ARG A 129 -7.81 0.21 -17.92
CA ARG A 129 -8.80 0.30 -18.99
C ARG A 129 -9.48 -1.04 -19.24
N ARG A 130 -8.71 -2.14 -19.33
CA ARG A 130 -9.25 -3.49 -19.47
C ARG A 130 -10.15 -3.87 -18.29
N TYR A 131 -9.72 -3.59 -17.06
CA TYR A 131 -10.51 -3.83 -15.86
C TYR A 131 -11.85 -3.09 -15.91
N MET A 132 -11.85 -1.80 -16.24
CA MET A 132 -13.06 -0.96 -16.27
C MET A 132 -14.02 -1.35 -17.40
N GLN A 133 -13.53 -1.84 -18.52
CA GLN A 133 -14.34 -2.27 -19.67
C GLN A 133 -14.93 -3.68 -19.49
N ASN A 134 -14.31 -4.53 -18.69
CA ASN A 134 -14.83 -5.88 -18.45
C ASN A 134 -16.13 -5.83 -17.63
N PRO A 135 -17.26 -6.39 -18.12
CA PRO A 135 -18.52 -6.39 -17.39
C PRO A 135 -18.53 -7.28 -16.16
N THR A 136 -17.61 -8.24 -16.05
CA THR A 136 -17.52 -9.14 -14.91
C THR A 136 -17.03 -8.38 -13.66
N ARG A 137 -17.46 -8.83 -12.48
CA ARG A 137 -17.11 -8.22 -11.17
C ARG A 137 -16.72 -9.31 -10.19
N THR A 138 -15.66 -10.05 -10.55
CA THR A 138 -15.16 -11.12 -9.70
C THR A 138 -14.09 -10.59 -8.73
N PHE A 139 -13.99 -11.19 -7.55
CA PHE A 139 -12.95 -10.85 -6.59
C PHE A 139 -11.54 -11.10 -7.16
N SER A 140 -11.38 -12.09 -8.06
CA SER A 140 -10.11 -12.37 -8.71
C SER A 140 -9.64 -11.22 -9.59
N GLU A 141 -10.54 -10.58 -10.34
CA GLU A 141 -10.22 -9.40 -11.16
C GLU A 141 -9.90 -8.20 -10.30
N ASP A 142 -10.68 -7.99 -9.22
CA ASP A 142 -10.45 -6.93 -8.25
C ASP A 142 -9.05 -7.03 -7.63
N LYS A 143 -8.65 -8.24 -7.25
CA LYS A 143 -7.33 -8.56 -6.72
C LYS A 143 -6.24 -8.34 -7.75
N GLN A 144 -6.44 -8.82 -8.99
CA GLN A 144 -5.47 -8.67 -10.07
C GLN A 144 -5.18 -7.19 -10.34
N LEU A 145 -6.19 -6.32 -10.35
CA LEU A 145 -6.00 -4.87 -10.48
C LEU A 145 -5.08 -4.32 -9.39
N VAL A 146 -5.29 -4.73 -8.14
CA VAL A 146 -4.47 -4.29 -7.01
C VAL A 146 -3.01 -4.76 -7.18
N GLU A 147 -2.81 -6.02 -7.58
CA GLU A 147 -1.47 -6.55 -7.83
C GLU A 147 -0.75 -5.81 -8.96
N GLU A 148 -1.44 -5.53 -10.07
CA GLU A 148 -0.91 -4.79 -11.22
C GLU A 148 -0.58 -3.34 -10.84
N PHE A 149 -1.39 -2.69 -10.02
CA PHE A 149 -1.09 -1.36 -9.48
C PHE A 149 0.23 -1.34 -8.72
N TYR A 150 0.44 -2.23 -7.76
CA TYR A 150 1.68 -2.27 -6.98
C TYR A 150 2.91 -2.60 -7.82
N ARG A 151 2.78 -3.41 -8.86
CA ARG A 151 3.90 -3.78 -9.74
C ARG A 151 4.27 -2.70 -10.74
N ASN A 152 3.27 -2.05 -11.34
CA ASN A 152 3.52 -1.17 -12.46
C ASN A 152 3.65 0.32 -12.07
N GLU A 153 2.99 0.75 -10.99
CA GLU A 153 2.96 2.16 -10.63
C GLU A 153 3.95 2.54 -9.53
N LEU A 154 4.43 1.56 -8.74
CA LEU A 154 5.25 1.85 -7.57
C LEU A 154 6.71 1.40 -7.67
N GLU A 155 7.05 0.48 -8.59
CA GLU A 155 8.39 -0.12 -8.66
C GLU A 155 9.47 0.93 -9.01
N ASP A 156 9.16 1.87 -9.91
CA ASP A 156 10.08 2.93 -10.35
C ASP A 156 9.43 4.32 -10.18
N CYS A 157 8.85 4.60 -9.01
CA CYS A 157 8.16 5.85 -8.72
C CYS A 157 9.06 6.76 -7.87
N GLU A 158 9.80 7.67 -8.52
CA GLU A 158 10.71 8.61 -7.84
C GLU A 158 9.97 9.48 -6.81
N GLU A 159 8.74 9.88 -7.09
CA GLU A 159 7.94 10.69 -6.17
C GLU A 159 7.52 9.90 -4.92
N LEU A 160 7.30 8.59 -5.06
CA LEU A 160 7.05 7.72 -3.91
C LEU A 160 8.33 7.56 -3.09
N GLU A 161 9.46 7.28 -3.73
CA GLU A 161 10.75 7.16 -3.04
C GLU A 161 11.09 8.43 -2.25
N ALA A 162 10.96 9.60 -2.87
CA ALA A 162 11.18 10.88 -2.19
C ALA A 162 10.24 11.07 -0.98
N ALA A 163 8.96 10.74 -1.12
CA ALA A 163 7.99 10.84 -0.03
C ALA A 163 8.29 9.85 1.12
N LEU A 164 8.84 8.69 0.81
CA LEU A 164 9.24 7.69 1.80
C LEU A 164 10.53 8.10 2.52
N GLU A 165 11.52 8.62 1.81
CA GLU A 165 12.77 9.15 2.41
C GLU A 165 12.50 10.30 3.37
N GLU A 166 11.58 11.20 3.02
CA GLU A 166 11.17 12.30 3.90
C GLU A 166 10.54 11.78 5.20
N GLN A 167 9.78 10.69 5.13
CA GLN A 167 9.14 10.10 6.30
C GLN A 167 10.13 9.28 7.15
N SER A 168 11.01 8.51 6.52
CA SER A 168 12.00 7.69 7.22
C SER A 168 13.12 7.22 6.30
N ILE A 169 14.33 7.64 6.58
CA ILE A 169 15.54 7.17 5.89
C ILE A 169 15.73 5.64 5.99
N LEU A 170 15.11 4.98 6.97
CA LEU A 170 15.19 3.53 7.16
C LEU A 170 14.35 2.74 6.14
N TRP A 171 13.51 3.44 5.34
CA TRP A 171 12.61 2.82 4.37
C TRP A 171 13.22 2.67 2.98
N SER A 172 14.21 3.49 2.61
CA SER A 172 14.78 3.55 1.25
C SER A 172 15.24 2.19 0.73
N ASP A 173 15.89 1.37 1.57
CA ASP A 173 16.38 0.05 1.16
C ASP A 173 15.33 -1.07 1.27
N ASP A 174 14.24 -0.82 1.96
CA ASP A 174 13.22 -1.84 2.27
C ASP A 174 12.07 -1.84 1.27
N LEU A 175 11.95 -0.82 0.39
CA LEU A 175 10.80 -0.61 -0.50
C LEU A 175 10.50 -1.85 -1.35
N GLY A 176 11.48 -2.38 -2.09
CA GLY A 176 11.28 -3.56 -2.94
C GLY A 176 10.82 -4.80 -2.16
N PHE A 177 11.33 -4.98 -0.92
CA PHE A 177 10.88 -6.06 -0.06
C PHE A 177 9.45 -5.83 0.43
N ALA A 178 9.13 -4.63 0.90
CA ALA A 178 7.80 -4.28 1.38
C ALA A 178 6.74 -4.39 0.27
N LEU A 179 7.03 -3.92 -0.95
CA LEU A 179 6.17 -4.11 -2.13
C LEU A 179 5.90 -5.60 -2.41
N THR A 180 6.95 -6.45 -2.35
CA THR A 180 6.78 -7.90 -2.51
C THR A 180 5.85 -8.48 -1.44
N MET A 181 5.91 -8.01 -0.20
CA MET A 181 5.01 -8.43 0.87
C MET A 181 3.57 -7.96 0.60
N VAL A 182 3.39 -6.71 0.21
CA VAL A 182 2.07 -6.14 -0.08
C VAL A 182 1.38 -6.90 -1.22
N VAL A 183 2.08 -7.15 -2.33
CA VAL A 183 1.54 -7.94 -3.46
C VAL A 183 1.09 -9.34 -3.06
N ARG A 184 1.77 -9.96 -2.09
CA ARG A 184 1.40 -11.30 -1.59
C ARG A 184 0.22 -11.30 -0.62
N THR A 185 -0.09 -10.18 0.01
CA THR A 185 -1.13 -10.08 1.05
C THR A 185 -2.53 -10.38 0.53
N PRO A 186 -3.00 -9.83 -0.62
CA PRO A 186 -4.31 -10.19 -1.16
C PRO A 186 -4.46 -11.69 -1.45
N VAL A 187 -3.35 -12.39 -1.74
CA VAL A 187 -3.34 -13.85 -1.95
C VAL A 187 -3.63 -14.60 -0.65
N SER A 188 -3.04 -14.14 0.47
CA SER A 188 -3.23 -14.77 1.79
C SER A 188 -4.62 -14.52 2.37
N TYR A 189 -5.21 -13.35 2.15
CA TYR A 189 -6.56 -13.03 2.64
C TYR A 189 -7.66 -13.89 2.01
N THR A 190 -7.48 -14.36 0.78
CA THR A 190 -8.45 -15.31 0.18
C THR A 190 -8.44 -16.67 0.86
N HIS A 191 -7.28 -17.14 1.34
CA HIS A 191 -7.18 -18.39 2.09
C HIS A 191 -7.77 -18.30 3.50
N LEU A 192 -7.55 -17.18 4.20
CA LEU A 192 -8.10 -16.99 5.55
C LEU A 192 -9.63 -16.94 5.55
N ARG A 193 -10.24 -16.26 4.59
CA ARG A 193 -11.70 -16.17 4.49
C ARG A 193 -12.37 -17.48 4.02
N ALA A 194 -11.68 -18.31 3.23
CA ALA A 194 -12.18 -19.63 2.86
C ALA A 194 -12.28 -20.54 4.10
N HIS A 195 -11.34 -20.43 5.05
CA HIS A 195 -11.38 -21.17 6.31
C HIS A 195 -12.41 -20.63 7.32
N GLU A 196 -12.66 -19.31 7.35
CA GLU A 196 -13.71 -18.73 8.22
C GLU A 196 -15.11 -19.13 7.75
N THR A 197 -15.37 -19.17 6.44
CA THR A 197 -16.69 -19.59 5.91
C THR A 197 -16.94 -21.10 6.05
N GLU A 198 -15.92 -21.94 6.13
CA GLU A 198 -16.09 -23.37 6.45
C GLU A 198 -16.30 -23.62 7.96
N ALA A 199 -15.75 -22.78 8.83
CA ALA A 199 -15.92 -22.90 10.28
C ALA A 199 -17.30 -22.41 10.76
N ASP A 200 -17.94 -21.50 10.03
CA ASP A 200 -19.30 -20.99 10.35
C ASP A 200 -20.43 -21.91 9.84
N LEU A 201 -20.12 -23.03 9.20
CA LEU A 201 -21.08 -24.01 8.64
C LEU A 201 -21.15 -25.34 9.42
N VAL A 202 -20.56 -25.41 10.64
CA VAL A 202 -20.63 -26.63 11.50
C VAL A 202 -21.41 -26.35 12.75
#